data_cc7186c236c98ae662836f8a24217ff1
#
_entry.id   cc7186c236c98ae662836f8a24217ff1
#
_cell.length_a   1.000
_cell.length_b   1.000
_cell.length_c   1.000
_cell.angle_alpha   90.00
_cell.angle_beta   90.00
_cell.angle_gamma   90.00
#
_symmetry.space_group_name_H-M   'P 1'
#
loop_
_entity.id
_entity.type
_entity.pdbx_description
1 polymer ?
#
loop_
_entity_poly.entity_id
_entity_poly.type
_entity_poly.pdbx_seq_one_letter_code
_entity_poly.pdbx_strand_id
1 'polypeptide(L)'
;AQEGFCGMEVDGRHYTEKEDAGKAIINVCTRMTGSDAVLLGQYRGLSMVLAYDGRSNEYRITLKGTLSHTVTLGADVFGNITRLDNALENLAGSLQAEQNSLEETKTQLENARTELAAPFAREEELAEKTARLKELNILLNMDEKDKTLMDDTPDEGEDVPARRVAELAR
;
A
#
# COMPACT_ATOMS: atom_id res chain seq x y z
N ALA A 1 29.51 30.38 -2.24
CA ALA A 1 28.17 30.66 -1.71
C ALA A 1 27.54 29.33 -1.38
N GLN A 2 27.36 29.00 -0.10
CA GLN A 2 26.53 27.88 0.33
C GLN A 2 25.10 28.34 0.17
N GLU A 3 24.51 27.97 -0.97
CA GLU A 3 23.12 28.27 -1.25
C GLU A 3 22.24 27.49 -0.24
N GLY A 4 21.49 28.24 0.58
CA GLY A 4 20.22 27.76 1.09
C GLY A 4 20.08 27.34 2.55
N PHE A 5 21.10 27.39 3.41
CA PHE A 5 20.85 27.14 4.85
C PHE A 5 20.29 28.39 5.52
N CYS A 6 19.01 28.36 5.89
CA CYS A 6 18.29 29.49 6.48
C CYS A 6 18.35 29.55 8.02
N GLY A 7 19.23 28.75 8.62
CA GLY A 7 19.29 28.57 10.07
C GLY A 7 18.35 27.46 10.57
N MET A 8 18.67 26.96 11.76
CA MET A 8 17.94 25.88 12.41
C MET A 8 17.93 26.09 13.92
N GLU A 9 16.82 25.78 14.56
CA GLU A 9 16.72 25.69 16.00
C GLU A 9 16.91 24.24 16.44
N VAL A 10 17.86 24.00 17.35
CA VAL A 10 18.10 22.68 17.93
C VAL A 10 18.28 22.83 19.44
N ASP A 11 17.55 22.07 20.22
CA ASP A 11 17.59 22.08 21.69
C ASP A 11 17.46 23.50 22.30
N GLY A 12 16.54 24.31 21.73
CA GLY A 12 16.26 25.69 22.14
C GLY A 12 17.35 26.70 21.77
N ARG A 13 18.31 26.35 20.91
CA ARG A 13 19.35 27.26 20.41
C ARG A 13 19.24 27.39 18.89
N HIS A 14 19.41 28.63 18.43
CA HIS A 14 19.43 28.93 17.00
C HIS A 14 20.83 28.86 16.43
N TYR A 15 21.00 28.08 15.34
CA TYR A 15 22.25 27.90 14.62
C TYR A 15 22.12 28.48 13.21
N THR A 16 23.10 29.30 12.83
CA THR A 16 23.18 29.93 11.48
C THR A 16 24.12 29.16 10.56
N GLU A 17 25.03 28.36 11.13
CA GLU A 17 25.98 27.57 10.39
C GLU A 17 25.55 26.10 10.32
N LYS A 18 25.65 25.53 9.13
CA LYS A 18 25.22 24.15 8.82
C LYS A 18 25.97 23.12 9.67
N GLU A 19 27.27 23.35 9.87
CA GLU A 19 28.12 22.47 10.65
C GLU A 19 27.73 22.42 12.13
N ASP A 20 27.48 23.60 12.72
CA ASP A 20 27.14 23.70 14.14
C ASP A 20 25.75 23.13 14.42
N ALA A 21 24.79 23.36 13.53
CA ALA A 21 23.49 22.74 13.60
C ALA A 21 23.56 21.20 13.54
N GLY A 22 24.35 20.66 12.61
CA GLY A 22 24.54 19.24 12.48
C GLY A 22 25.24 18.60 13.69
N LYS A 23 26.25 19.27 14.25
CA LYS A 23 26.89 18.85 15.52
C LYS A 23 25.91 18.86 16.69
N ALA A 24 25.04 19.87 16.77
CA ALA A 24 24.01 19.95 17.80
C ALA A 24 23.03 18.78 17.70
N ILE A 25 22.57 18.41 16.50
CA ILE A 25 21.71 17.25 16.28
C ILE A 25 22.40 15.97 16.80
N ILE A 26 23.65 15.70 16.41
CA ILE A 26 24.40 14.52 16.85
C ILE A 26 24.58 14.52 18.37
N ASN A 27 24.86 15.66 18.98
CA ASN A 27 24.97 15.77 20.44
C ASN A 27 23.64 15.41 21.16
N VAL A 28 22.52 15.78 20.60
CA VAL A 28 21.21 15.36 21.18
C VAL A 28 21.02 13.85 21.01
N CYS A 29 21.36 13.27 19.84
CA CYS A 29 21.31 11.83 19.61
C CYS A 29 22.14 11.06 20.65
N THR A 30 23.37 11.49 20.93
CA THR A 30 24.26 10.83 21.90
C THR A 30 23.79 10.95 23.35
N ARG A 31 23.00 11.96 23.68
CA ARG A 31 22.41 12.16 25.01
C ARG A 31 21.07 11.45 25.21
N MET A 32 20.46 10.97 24.14
CA MET A 32 19.21 10.21 24.27
C MET A 32 19.43 8.90 25.00
N THR A 33 18.67 8.68 26.05
CA THR A 33 18.73 7.47 26.90
C THR A 33 17.49 6.60 26.74
N GLY A 34 16.82 6.65 25.62
CA GLY A 34 15.61 5.86 25.38
C GLY A 34 15.12 6.00 23.94
N SER A 35 14.02 5.31 23.64
CA SER A 35 13.34 5.38 22.34
C SER A 35 12.23 6.42 22.26
N ASP A 36 11.95 7.14 23.35
CA ASP A 36 10.90 8.14 23.40
C ASP A 36 11.21 9.31 22.44
N ALA A 37 10.18 9.76 21.74
CA ALA A 37 10.30 10.85 20.82
C ALA A 37 10.48 12.18 21.55
N VAL A 38 11.53 12.93 21.22
CA VAL A 38 11.88 14.22 21.85
C VAL A 38 11.74 15.35 20.83
N LEU A 39 11.14 16.46 21.24
CA LEU A 39 11.13 17.68 20.42
C LEU A 39 12.56 18.22 20.31
N LEU A 40 13.07 18.22 19.07
CA LEU A 40 14.44 18.65 18.80
C LEU A 40 14.55 20.16 18.58
N GLY A 41 13.54 20.77 17.94
CA GLY A 41 13.52 22.17 17.57
C GLY A 41 12.72 22.46 16.31
N GLN A 42 13.16 23.40 15.50
CA GLN A 42 12.47 23.81 14.27
C GLN A 42 13.44 23.99 13.10
N TYR A 43 13.00 23.60 11.91
CA TYR A 43 13.70 23.83 10.66
C TYR A 43 12.72 24.22 9.54
N ARG A 44 13.00 25.34 8.85
CA ARG A 44 12.14 25.90 7.77
C ARG A 44 10.65 25.96 8.15
N GLY A 45 10.36 26.34 9.40
CA GLY A 45 8.99 26.47 9.92
C GLY A 45 8.32 25.16 10.31
N LEU A 46 9.00 24.02 10.20
CA LEU A 46 8.53 22.71 10.60
C LEU A 46 9.12 22.31 11.95
N SER A 47 8.33 21.72 12.83
CA SER A 47 8.84 21.17 14.09
C SER A 47 9.59 19.86 13.83
N MET A 48 10.75 19.72 14.45
CA MET A 48 11.59 18.53 14.38
C MET A 48 11.40 17.67 15.62
N VAL A 49 11.05 16.43 15.44
CA VAL A 49 10.93 15.44 16.52
C VAL A 49 11.95 14.33 16.27
N LEU A 50 12.87 14.14 17.21
CA LEU A 50 13.89 13.10 17.17
C LEU A 50 13.38 11.85 17.88
N ALA A 51 13.54 10.69 17.29
CA ALA A 51 13.26 9.37 17.88
C ALA A 51 14.37 8.38 17.53
N TYR A 52 14.60 7.43 18.43
CA TYR A 52 15.49 6.31 18.19
C TYR A 52 14.67 5.05 17.88
N ASP A 53 14.94 4.44 16.73
CA ASP A 53 14.36 3.15 16.36
C ASP A 53 15.28 2.02 16.77
N GLY A 54 14.99 1.38 17.90
CA GLY A 54 15.79 0.27 18.43
C GLY A 54 15.76 -0.99 17.54
N ARG A 55 14.84 -1.10 16.59
CA ARG A 55 14.76 -2.25 15.67
C ARG A 55 15.79 -2.12 14.54
N SER A 56 15.92 -0.93 13.97
CA SER A 56 16.88 -0.61 12.91
C SER A 56 18.20 -0.06 13.44
N ASN A 57 18.28 0.26 14.74
CA ASN A 57 19.41 0.91 15.39
C ASN A 57 19.74 2.27 14.76
N GLU A 58 18.71 3.05 14.44
CA GLU A 58 18.82 4.31 13.73
C GLU A 58 18.11 5.45 14.45
N TYR A 59 18.68 6.63 14.36
CA TYR A 59 17.99 7.87 14.76
C TYR A 59 17.18 8.41 13.58
N ARG A 60 15.98 8.89 13.86
CA ARG A 60 15.08 9.47 12.86
C ARG A 60 14.56 10.81 13.33
N ILE A 61 14.60 11.80 12.44
CA ILE A 61 13.92 13.07 12.63
C ILE A 61 12.62 13.06 11.83
N THR A 62 11.52 13.34 12.51
CA THR A 62 10.23 13.60 11.88
C THR A 62 9.99 15.10 11.82
N LEU A 63 9.93 15.64 10.61
CA LEU A 63 9.53 17.02 10.33
C LEU A 63 8.01 17.07 10.36
N LYS A 64 7.45 17.80 11.32
CA LYS A 64 6.00 17.93 11.53
C LYS A 64 5.51 19.28 11.04
N GLY A 65 4.61 19.25 10.08
CA GLY A 65 3.80 20.35 9.60
C GLY A 65 2.35 19.90 9.48
N THR A 66 1.69 20.23 8.38
CA THR A 66 0.37 19.67 8.02
C THR A 66 0.48 18.15 7.77
N LEU A 67 1.59 17.74 7.17
CA LEU A 67 2.00 16.36 7.00
C LEU A 67 3.29 16.10 7.77
N SER A 68 3.63 14.84 8.00
CA SER A 68 4.85 14.44 8.70
C SER A 68 5.79 13.74 7.74
N HIS A 69 7.06 14.17 7.72
CA HIS A 69 8.11 13.59 6.88
C HIS A 69 9.24 13.08 7.77
N THR A 70 9.57 11.79 7.65
CA THR A 70 10.59 11.16 8.48
C THR A 70 11.89 10.99 7.68
N VAL A 71 12.99 11.42 8.27
CA VAL A 71 14.34 11.35 7.70
C VAL A 71 15.23 10.55 8.65
N THR A 72 15.90 9.53 8.13
CA THR A 72 16.88 8.75 8.90
C THR A 72 18.21 9.49 8.96
N LEU A 73 18.75 9.61 10.17
CA LEU A 73 20.04 10.24 10.40
C LEU A 73 21.21 9.25 10.21
N GLY A 74 22.34 9.76 9.79
CA GLY A 74 23.60 9.05 9.74
C GLY A 74 24.63 9.63 10.70
N ALA A 75 25.85 9.12 10.64
CA ALA A 75 26.96 9.60 11.45
C ALA A 75 27.55 10.93 10.95
N ASP A 76 27.26 11.33 9.72
CA ASP A 76 27.82 12.53 9.10
C ASP A 76 27.03 13.80 9.44
N VAL A 77 27.75 14.78 9.98
CA VAL A 77 27.22 16.09 10.40
C VAL A 77 26.53 16.83 9.26
N PHE A 78 27.22 16.97 8.12
CA PHE A 78 26.71 17.68 6.95
C PHE A 78 25.64 16.88 6.21
N GLY A 79 25.84 15.58 6.12
CA GLY A 79 24.92 14.66 5.46
C GLY A 79 23.52 14.65 6.09
N ASN A 80 23.44 14.84 7.40
CA ASN A 80 22.17 14.92 8.11
C ASN A 80 21.36 16.16 7.70
N ILE A 81 21.97 17.32 7.63
CA ILE A 81 21.31 18.54 7.17
C ILE A 81 20.93 18.42 5.69
N THR A 82 21.81 17.86 4.87
CA THR A 82 21.53 17.63 3.44
C THR A 82 20.34 16.68 3.24
N ARG A 83 20.20 15.63 4.06
CA ARG A 83 19.04 14.75 4.01
C ARG A 83 17.75 15.46 4.37
N LEU A 84 17.78 16.36 5.36
CA LEU A 84 16.62 17.18 5.72
C LEU A 84 16.27 18.16 4.59
N ASP A 85 17.27 18.82 3.98
CA ASP A 85 17.07 19.69 2.83
C ASP A 85 16.44 18.94 1.66
N ASN A 86 17.01 17.81 1.26
CA ASN A 86 16.52 16.97 0.17
C ASN A 86 15.08 16.47 0.43
N ALA A 87 14.75 16.10 1.67
CA ALA A 87 13.40 15.68 2.01
C ALA A 87 12.39 16.82 1.79
N LEU A 88 12.76 18.05 2.12
CA LEU A 88 11.91 19.23 1.92
C LEU A 88 11.84 19.67 0.46
N GLU A 89 12.95 19.63 -0.26
CA GLU A 89 13.01 20.00 -1.68
C GLU A 89 12.24 19.01 -2.58
N ASN A 90 12.26 17.73 -2.22
CA ASN A 90 11.52 16.71 -2.96
C ASN A 90 10.01 16.75 -2.74
N LEU A 91 9.50 17.52 -1.76
CA LEU A 91 8.06 17.58 -1.47
C LEU A 91 7.24 18.09 -2.66
N ALA A 92 7.72 19.08 -3.38
CA ALA A 92 7.02 19.62 -4.55
C ALA A 92 6.93 18.58 -5.67
N GLY A 93 8.02 17.85 -5.91
CA GLY A 93 8.05 16.75 -6.89
C GLY A 93 7.14 15.59 -6.49
N SER A 94 7.15 15.19 -5.22
CA SER A 94 6.29 14.16 -4.69
C SER A 94 4.81 14.54 -4.80
N LEU A 95 4.46 15.80 -4.48
CA LEU A 95 3.10 16.29 -4.63
C LEU A 95 2.61 16.17 -6.08
N GLN A 96 3.44 16.59 -7.03
CA GLN A 96 3.10 16.48 -8.45
C GLN A 96 2.94 15.03 -8.90
N ALA A 97 3.81 14.13 -8.44
CA ALA A 97 3.73 12.71 -8.75
C ALA A 97 2.42 12.08 -8.20
N GLU A 98 2.06 12.40 -6.96
CA GLU A 98 0.82 11.92 -6.34
C GLU A 98 -0.43 12.49 -7.03
N GLN A 99 -0.39 13.76 -7.46
CA GLN A 99 -1.48 14.35 -8.25
C GLN A 99 -1.66 13.63 -9.58
N ASN A 100 -0.58 13.34 -10.30
CA ASN A 100 -0.63 12.61 -11.55
C ASN A 100 -1.19 11.19 -11.34
N SER A 101 -0.73 10.48 -10.32
CA SER A 101 -1.22 9.14 -9.95
C SER A 101 -2.71 9.15 -9.60
N LEU A 102 -3.18 10.18 -8.91
CA LEU A 102 -4.59 10.35 -8.60
C LEU A 102 -5.43 10.55 -9.87
N GLU A 103 -4.98 11.37 -10.81
CA GLU A 103 -5.69 11.58 -12.09
C GLU A 103 -5.71 10.31 -12.95
N GLU A 104 -4.62 9.58 -12.97
CA GLU A 104 -4.54 8.27 -13.65
C GLU A 104 -5.53 7.27 -13.05
N THR A 105 -5.58 7.18 -11.73
CA THR A 105 -6.51 6.30 -11.00
C THR A 105 -7.97 6.68 -11.26
N LYS A 106 -8.29 7.97 -11.29
CA LYS A 106 -9.64 8.45 -11.65
C LYS A 106 -10.02 8.05 -13.07
N THR A 107 -9.11 8.23 -14.01
CA THR A 107 -9.34 7.85 -15.42
C THR A 107 -9.58 6.34 -15.56
N GLN A 108 -8.77 5.53 -14.88
CA GLN A 108 -8.94 4.08 -14.84
C GLN A 108 -10.29 3.69 -14.24
N LEU A 109 -10.71 4.35 -13.17
CA LEU A 109 -12.01 4.12 -12.53
C LEU A 109 -13.18 4.45 -13.48
N GLU A 110 -13.11 5.55 -14.21
CA GLU A 110 -14.14 5.94 -15.19
C GLU A 110 -14.21 4.96 -16.36
N ASN A 111 -13.05 4.55 -16.87
CA ASN A 111 -12.98 3.53 -17.92
C ASN A 111 -13.58 2.20 -17.45
N ALA A 112 -13.21 1.73 -16.26
CA ALA A 112 -13.75 0.51 -15.68
C ALA A 112 -15.27 0.59 -15.46
N ARG A 113 -15.79 1.74 -15.02
CA ARG A 113 -17.24 1.97 -14.91
C ARG A 113 -17.95 1.94 -16.26
N THR A 114 -17.33 2.51 -17.28
CA THR A 114 -17.87 2.52 -18.65
C THR A 114 -17.88 1.09 -19.22
N GLU A 115 -16.82 0.34 -19.03
CA GLU A 115 -16.73 -1.06 -19.45
C GLU A 115 -17.75 -1.94 -18.70
N LEU A 116 -17.92 -1.73 -17.41
CA LEU A 116 -18.91 -2.46 -16.61
C LEU A 116 -20.35 -2.15 -17.04
N ALA A 117 -20.64 -0.91 -17.45
CA ALA A 117 -21.94 -0.48 -17.92
C ALA A 117 -22.22 -0.90 -19.37
N ALA A 118 -21.17 -1.23 -20.14
CA ALA A 118 -21.35 -1.71 -21.50
C ALA A 118 -21.96 -3.11 -21.52
N PRO A 119 -22.96 -3.39 -22.37
CA PRO A 119 -23.49 -4.74 -22.52
C PRO A 119 -22.37 -5.67 -23.00
N PHE A 120 -22.34 -6.88 -22.48
CA PHE A 120 -21.34 -7.87 -22.89
C PHE A 120 -21.44 -8.15 -24.39
N ALA A 121 -20.36 -7.89 -25.14
CA ALA A 121 -20.37 -7.92 -26.61
C ALA A 121 -20.82 -9.26 -27.23
N ARG A 122 -20.84 -10.34 -26.43
CA ARG A 122 -21.29 -11.68 -26.82
C ARG A 122 -22.45 -12.19 -26.00
N GLU A 123 -23.28 -11.31 -25.45
CA GLU A 123 -24.41 -11.68 -24.62
C GLU A 123 -25.43 -12.52 -25.39
N GLU A 124 -25.71 -12.15 -26.64
CA GLU A 124 -26.60 -12.89 -27.53
C GLU A 124 -26.05 -14.29 -27.83
N GLU A 125 -24.77 -14.41 -28.17
CA GLU A 125 -24.10 -15.70 -28.41
C GLU A 125 -24.10 -16.59 -27.17
N LEU A 126 -23.89 -16.02 -25.98
CA LEU A 126 -23.94 -16.73 -24.70
C LEU A 126 -25.37 -17.23 -24.43
N ALA A 127 -26.38 -16.39 -24.66
CA ALA A 127 -27.79 -16.74 -24.48
C ALA A 127 -28.20 -17.90 -25.42
N GLU A 128 -27.80 -17.81 -26.70
CA GLU A 128 -28.06 -18.87 -27.71
C GLU A 128 -27.41 -20.18 -27.33
N LYS A 129 -26.12 -20.16 -26.97
CA LYS A 129 -25.39 -21.38 -26.56
C LYS A 129 -25.95 -21.97 -25.27
N THR A 130 -26.37 -21.11 -24.33
CA THR A 130 -26.97 -21.58 -23.08
C THR A 130 -28.34 -22.22 -23.32
N ALA A 131 -29.14 -21.65 -24.22
CA ALA A 131 -30.40 -22.26 -24.62
C ALA A 131 -30.19 -23.61 -25.29
N ARG A 132 -29.24 -23.68 -26.21
CA ARG A 132 -28.88 -24.93 -26.91
C ARG A 132 -28.37 -26.01 -25.95
N LEU A 133 -27.57 -25.64 -24.97
CA LEU A 133 -27.09 -26.53 -23.94
C LEU A 133 -28.25 -27.12 -23.09
N LYS A 134 -29.23 -26.28 -22.74
CA LYS A 134 -30.43 -26.74 -22.03
C LYS A 134 -31.26 -27.71 -22.86
N GLU A 135 -31.46 -27.44 -24.15
CA GLU A 135 -32.15 -28.36 -25.07
C GLU A 135 -31.44 -29.71 -25.16
N LEU A 136 -30.12 -29.71 -25.35
CA LEU A 136 -29.32 -30.93 -25.40
C LEU A 136 -29.38 -31.73 -24.12
N ASN A 137 -29.33 -31.07 -22.96
CA ASN A 137 -29.46 -31.74 -21.66
C ASN A 137 -30.84 -32.40 -21.47
N ILE A 138 -31.91 -31.74 -21.94
CA ILE A 138 -33.26 -32.30 -21.91
C ILE A 138 -33.31 -33.55 -22.78
N LEU A 139 -32.79 -33.48 -24.01
CA LEU A 139 -32.75 -34.62 -24.92
C LEU A 139 -31.93 -35.79 -24.36
N LEU A 140 -30.77 -35.51 -23.77
CA LEU A 140 -29.93 -36.53 -23.16
C LEU A 140 -30.59 -37.21 -21.96
N ASN A 141 -31.27 -36.42 -21.11
CA ASN A 141 -32.00 -36.94 -19.97
C ASN A 141 -33.24 -37.72 -20.40
N MET A 142 -33.85 -37.43 -21.55
CA MET A 142 -34.94 -38.26 -22.10
C MET A 142 -34.40 -39.58 -22.62
N ASP A 143 -33.24 -39.59 -23.31
CA ASP A 143 -32.58 -40.80 -23.79
C ASP A 143 -32.11 -41.68 -22.63
N GLU A 144 -31.63 -41.11 -21.51
CA GLU A 144 -31.28 -41.90 -20.30
C GLU A 144 -32.50 -42.50 -19.64
N LYS A 145 -33.65 -41.82 -19.57
CA LYS A 145 -34.89 -42.37 -19.04
C LYS A 145 -35.45 -43.50 -19.90
N ASP A 146 -35.33 -43.41 -21.24
CA ASP A 146 -35.74 -44.48 -22.13
C ASP A 146 -34.80 -45.71 -22.01
N LYS A 147 -33.52 -45.54 -21.74
CA LYS A 147 -32.59 -46.65 -21.48
C LYS A 147 -32.85 -47.34 -20.15
N THR A 148 -33.18 -46.57 -19.08
CA THR A 148 -33.52 -47.15 -17.78
C THR A 148 -34.87 -47.88 -17.76
N LEU A 149 -35.78 -47.58 -18.72
CA LEU A 149 -37.03 -48.30 -18.89
C LEU A 149 -36.87 -49.64 -19.65
N MET A 150 -35.76 -49.85 -20.35
CA MET A 150 -35.46 -51.09 -21.08
C MET A 150 -34.55 -52.07 -20.33
N ASP A 151 -33.94 -51.65 -19.22
CA ASP A 151 -33.07 -52.51 -18.40
C ASP A 151 -33.68 -52.76 -17.02
N ASP A 152 -34.83 -53.51 -17.02
CA ASP A 152 -35.48 -53.97 -15.82
C ASP A 152 -34.88 -55.31 -15.40
N THR A 153 -33.64 -55.26 -14.90
CA THR A 153 -33.07 -56.34 -14.11
C THR A 153 -32.71 -55.84 -12.71
N PRO A 154 -33.23 -56.44 -11.64
CA PRO A 154 -32.90 -56.01 -10.29
C PRO A 154 -31.49 -56.44 -9.93
N ASP A 155 -30.56 -55.53 -9.84
CA ASP A 155 -29.23 -55.74 -9.22
C ASP A 155 -29.28 -55.27 -7.76
N GLU A 156 -29.01 -56.21 -6.90
CA GLU A 156 -28.95 -56.05 -5.44
C GLU A 156 -27.69 -55.28 -5.05
N GLY A 157 -27.86 -54.26 -4.27
CA GLY A 157 -27.04 -53.72 -3.23
C GLY A 157 -25.52 -53.65 -3.35
N GLU A 158 -24.98 -52.45 -3.37
CA GLU A 158 -23.75 -52.17 -2.61
C GLU A 158 -23.77 -50.70 -2.06
N ASP A 159 -23.78 -50.71 -0.76
CA ASP A 159 -23.69 -49.57 0.17
C ASP A 159 -22.29 -48.92 0.07
N VAL A 160 -22.19 -47.64 -0.30
CA VAL A 160 -20.94 -46.88 -0.25
C VAL A 160 -21.10 -45.62 0.61
N PRO A 161 -20.35 -45.51 1.70
CA PRO A 161 -20.57 -44.48 2.71
C PRO A 161 -20.13 -43.10 2.24
N ALA A 162 -20.96 -42.12 2.55
CA ALA A 162 -20.73 -40.68 2.38
C ALA A 162 -19.40 -40.21 3.01
N ARG A 163 -18.51 -39.68 2.20
CA ARG A 163 -17.30 -39.02 2.65
C ARG A 163 -17.57 -37.51 2.83
N ARG A 164 -17.48 -37.09 4.10
CA ARG A 164 -17.58 -35.71 4.59
C ARG A 164 -16.59 -34.80 3.86
N VAL A 165 -17.10 -33.73 3.29
CA VAL A 165 -16.31 -32.54 2.98
C VAL A 165 -16.52 -31.58 4.13
N ALA A 166 -15.59 -31.57 5.04
CA ALA A 166 -15.43 -30.50 6.02
C ALA A 166 -13.97 -30.06 5.95
N GLU A 167 -13.80 -28.76 6.05
CA GLU A 167 -12.53 -28.09 6.35
C GLU A 167 -11.74 -27.51 5.18
N LEU A 168 -12.03 -26.24 4.92
CA LEU A 168 -11.02 -25.22 4.61
C LEU A 168 -11.65 -23.82 4.81
N ALA A 169 -11.69 -23.41 6.09
CA ALA A 169 -11.79 -22.00 6.49
C ALA A 169 -10.83 -21.80 7.66
N ARG A 170 -9.61 -21.33 7.32
CA ARG A 170 -8.77 -20.54 8.23
C ARG A 170 -7.80 -19.72 7.41
#